data_11d0ad57f9d48506e30ce16c18d3ad2d
#
_entry.id   11d0ad57f9d48506e30ce16c18d3ad2d
#
_cell.length_a   1.000
_cell.length_b   1.000
_cell.length_c   1.000
_cell.angle_alpha   90.00
_cell.angle_beta   90.00
_cell.angle_gamma   90.00
#
_symmetry.space_group_name_H-M   'P 1'
#
loop_
_entity.id
_entity.type
_entity.pdbx_description
1 polymer ?
#
loop_
_entity_poly.entity_id
_entity_poly.type
_entity_poly.pdbx_seq_one_letter_code
_entity_poly.pdbx_strand_id
1 'polypeptide(L)'
;NPRPRLFRLPADRAIVNRMGFNNDGSAAVAERLARRADREHADVLLGINIGKTKAVPVEDAVEDHRLSTRRLARFADYLVVNVSSPNTPGLRDLQAVEPLRPILAGVRDEAADATGREVPILVKIAPDLADDDIAAVAGLVGELGLAGVVATNTTITRDGLRTDAREVEALGAGGLSGPVLRTRAVEVLRLLRTELDRDRTVISVGGVDSAADVEHRLSLGADLVQAYTAFVYEGPQWPGRVLADLAAGERS
;
A
#
# COMPACT_ATOMS: atom_id res chain seq x y z
N ASN A 1 -13.27 10.16 -6.84
CA ASN A 1 -14.13 9.48 -7.82
C ASN A 1 -15.59 9.53 -7.39
N PRO A 2 -16.59 9.54 -8.34
CA PRO A 2 -18.02 9.57 -8.02
C PRO A 2 -18.47 8.31 -7.28
N ARG A 3 -19.56 8.43 -6.50
CA ARG A 3 -20.25 7.31 -5.85
C ARG A 3 -21.29 6.69 -6.80
N PRO A 4 -21.60 5.38 -6.66
CA PRO A 4 -20.99 4.39 -5.77
C PRO A 4 -19.59 4.00 -6.24
N ARG A 5 -18.70 3.70 -5.31
CA ARG A 5 -17.30 3.42 -5.59
C ARG A 5 -16.69 2.27 -4.78
N LEU A 6 -17.53 1.52 -4.08
CA LEU A 6 -17.15 0.31 -3.35
C LEU A 6 -18.27 -0.71 -3.48
N PHE A 7 -17.94 -1.91 -3.96
CA PHE A 7 -18.87 -2.98 -4.27
C PHE A 7 -18.38 -4.28 -3.65
N ARG A 8 -19.23 -4.92 -2.86
CA ARG A 8 -18.94 -6.24 -2.29
C ARG A 8 -19.29 -7.33 -3.28
N LEU A 9 -18.46 -8.36 -3.33
CA LEU A 9 -18.72 -9.65 -3.98
C LEU A 9 -18.82 -10.72 -2.88
N PRO A 10 -20.01 -10.94 -2.29
CA PRO A 10 -20.15 -11.78 -1.10
C PRO A 10 -19.73 -13.25 -1.33
N ALA A 11 -20.02 -13.80 -2.51
CA ALA A 11 -19.64 -15.17 -2.86
C ALA A 11 -18.12 -15.40 -2.82
N ASP A 12 -17.33 -14.35 -3.05
CA ASP A 12 -15.87 -14.35 -3.07
C ASP A 12 -15.25 -13.70 -1.83
N ARG A 13 -16.07 -13.14 -0.94
CA ARG A 13 -15.60 -12.29 0.17
C ARG A 13 -14.64 -11.20 -0.34
N ALA A 14 -14.88 -10.69 -1.53
CA ALA A 14 -14.04 -9.74 -2.25
C ALA A 14 -14.71 -8.36 -2.36
N ILE A 15 -13.92 -7.37 -2.73
CA ILE A 15 -14.38 -5.99 -2.94
C ILE A 15 -13.80 -5.48 -4.24
N VAL A 16 -14.66 -4.91 -5.10
CA VAL A 16 -14.24 -4.01 -6.18
C VAL A 16 -14.38 -2.59 -5.70
N ASN A 17 -13.31 -1.78 -5.81
CA ASN A 17 -13.33 -0.38 -5.43
C ASN A 17 -12.74 0.54 -6.51
N ARG A 18 -13.26 1.76 -6.56
CA ARG A 18 -12.72 2.87 -7.33
C ARG A 18 -12.62 4.14 -6.48
N MET A 19 -12.02 4.01 -5.29
CA MET A 19 -11.93 5.08 -4.29
C MET A 19 -11.16 6.30 -4.81
N GLY A 20 -9.97 6.11 -5.39
CA GLY A 20 -9.18 7.18 -6.01
C GLY A 20 -8.63 8.18 -4.99
N PHE A 21 -8.09 7.71 -3.87
CA PHE A 21 -7.46 8.54 -2.83
C PHE A 21 -8.36 9.67 -2.29
N ASN A 22 -9.62 9.35 -1.97
CA ASN A 22 -10.54 10.33 -1.40
C ASN A 22 -10.05 10.84 -0.03
N ASN A 23 -9.53 12.04 -0.01
CA ASN A 23 -9.05 12.75 1.17
C ASN A 23 -9.20 14.27 0.97
N ASP A 24 -8.93 15.04 2.03
CA ASP A 24 -9.09 16.50 2.02
C ASP A 24 -7.83 17.24 1.54
N GLY A 25 -6.81 16.52 1.07
CA GLY A 25 -5.53 17.07 0.63
C GLY A 25 -4.49 17.18 1.74
N SER A 26 -3.22 17.21 1.33
CA SER A 26 -2.07 17.17 2.25
C SER A 26 -2.02 18.35 3.23
N ALA A 27 -2.53 19.53 2.86
CA ALA A 27 -2.59 20.68 3.77
C ALA A 27 -3.56 20.44 4.95
N ALA A 28 -4.80 20.02 4.66
CA ALA A 28 -5.80 19.74 5.70
C ALA A 28 -5.39 18.53 6.57
N VAL A 29 -4.71 17.53 5.98
CA VAL A 29 -4.14 16.39 6.74
C VAL A 29 -3.04 16.89 7.67
N ALA A 30 -2.13 17.75 7.21
CA ALA A 30 -1.06 18.31 8.03
C ALA A 30 -1.60 19.09 9.24
N GLU A 31 -2.65 19.89 9.06
CA GLU A 31 -3.30 20.60 10.16
C GLU A 31 -3.90 19.65 11.20
N ARG A 32 -4.52 18.55 10.77
CA ARG A 32 -5.05 17.52 11.69
C ARG A 32 -3.93 16.81 12.46
N LEU A 33 -2.84 16.51 11.78
CA LEU A 33 -1.68 15.86 12.41
C LEU A 33 -0.97 16.80 13.40
N ALA A 34 -0.86 18.09 13.10
CA ALA A 34 -0.33 19.08 14.04
C ALA A 34 -1.15 19.09 15.36
N ARG A 35 -2.49 19.09 15.26
CA ARG A 35 -3.36 19.01 16.45
C ARG A 35 -3.26 17.67 17.20
N ARG A 36 -2.85 16.58 16.52
CA ARG A 36 -2.60 15.29 17.17
C ARG A 36 -1.28 15.27 17.92
N ALA A 37 -0.24 15.91 17.41
CA ALA A 37 1.07 15.97 18.03
C ALA A 37 1.03 16.63 19.43
N ASP A 38 0.04 17.51 19.67
CA ASP A 38 -0.21 18.15 20.97
C ASP A 38 -0.89 17.21 21.99
N ARG A 39 -1.23 15.96 21.61
CA ARG A 39 -1.88 14.98 22.49
C ARG A 39 -0.93 13.82 22.80
N GLU A 40 -0.99 13.28 24.02
CA GLU A 40 -0.18 12.17 24.53
C GLU A 40 -0.43 10.84 23.76
N HIS A 41 0.01 10.73 22.50
CA HIS A 41 -0.09 9.51 21.69
C HIS A 41 1.25 9.22 21.00
N ALA A 42 2.35 9.51 21.71
CA ALA A 42 3.72 9.36 21.19
C ALA A 42 4.12 7.89 20.89
N ASP A 43 3.37 6.91 21.39
CA ASP A 43 3.76 5.50 21.34
C ASP A 43 3.24 4.74 20.09
N VAL A 44 2.48 5.41 19.21
CA VAL A 44 1.93 4.77 18.01
C VAL A 44 2.68 5.25 16.77
N LEU A 45 3.38 4.32 16.11
CA LEU A 45 4.04 4.59 14.83
C LEU A 45 3.03 5.03 13.76
N LEU A 46 3.34 6.12 13.09
CA LEU A 46 2.51 6.72 12.05
C LEU A 46 3.17 6.60 10.67
N GLY A 47 2.68 5.67 9.86
CA GLY A 47 3.00 5.63 8.44
C GLY A 47 2.08 6.54 7.63
N ILE A 48 2.64 7.41 6.81
CA ILE A 48 1.87 8.28 5.92
C ILE A 48 2.01 7.83 4.48
N ASN A 49 0.87 7.52 3.84
CA ASN A 49 0.80 7.09 2.45
C ASN A 49 0.51 8.30 1.56
N ILE A 50 1.41 8.59 0.63
CA ILE A 50 1.30 9.68 -0.36
C ILE A 50 1.17 9.12 -1.77
N GLY A 51 0.45 9.81 -2.62
CA GLY A 51 0.27 9.42 -4.01
C GLY A 51 -0.09 10.63 -4.87
N LYS A 52 0.02 10.48 -6.19
CA LYS A 52 -0.27 11.54 -7.15
C LYS A 52 -1.72 12.01 -7.05
N THR A 53 -1.91 13.31 -6.97
CA THR A 53 -3.21 13.97 -7.05
C THR A 53 -3.84 13.73 -8.43
N LYS A 54 -5.11 13.34 -8.47
CA LYS A 54 -5.79 12.99 -9.74
C LYS A 54 -5.80 14.15 -10.75
N ALA A 55 -5.97 15.38 -10.27
CA ALA A 55 -6.03 16.58 -11.12
C ALA A 55 -4.66 17.06 -11.62
N VAL A 56 -3.56 16.56 -11.05
CA VAL A 56 -2.20 16.92 -11.45
C VAL A 56 -1.81 16.06 -12.66
N PRO A 57 -1.24 16.64 -13.73
CA PRO A 57 -0.69 15.90 -14.87
C PRO A 57 0.40 14.90 -14.45
N VAL A 58 0.65 13.90 -15.30
CA VAL A 58 1.66 12.86 -14.98
C VAL A 58 3.07 13.46 -14.99
N GLU A 59 3.34 14.39 -15.85
CA GLU A 59 4.61 15.12 -15.97
C GLU A 59 4.97 15.91 -14.71
N ASP A 60 3.98 16.32 -13.92
CA ASP A 60 4.16 17.06 -12.68
C ASP A 60 4.15 16.14 -11.42
N ALA A 61 4.15 14.82 -11.63
CA ALA A 61 4.03 13.84 -10.55
C ALA A 61 5.13 13.99 -9.48
N VAL A 62 6.35 14.32 -9.89
CA VAL A 62 7.49 14.50 -8.95
C VAL A 62 7.22 15.63 -7.99
N GLU A 63 6.82 16.82 -8.49
CA GLU A 63 6.58 17.98 -7.65
C GLU A 63 5.33 17.81 -6.78
N ASP A 64 4.29 17.14 -7.25
CA ASP A 64 3.10 16.82 -6.45
C ASP A 64 3.43 15.91 -5.27
N HIS A 65 4.30 14.91 -5.47
CA HIS A 65 4.80 14.06 -4.37
C HIS A 65 5.69 14.86 -3.41
N ARG A 66 6.60 15.69 -3.91
CA ARG A 66 7.43 16.56 -3.07
C ARG A 66 6.59 17.52 -2.23
N LEU A 67 5.57 18.16 -2.82
CA LEU A 67 4.66 19.05 -2.08
C LEU A 67 3.94 18.34 -0.92
N SER A 68 3.47 17.11 -1.18
CA SER A 68 2.85 16.29 -0.13
C SER A 68 3.86 15.89 0.95
N THR A 69 5.08 15.54 0.56
CA THR A 69 6.18 15.18 1.46
C THR A 69 6.57 16.36 2.35
N ARG A 70 6.79 17.54 1.78
CA ARG A 70 7.12 18.77 2.52
C ARG A 70 6.14 19.09 3.64
N ARG A 71 4.85 18.83 3.41
CA ARG A 71 3.79 19.08 4.38
C ARG A 71 3.67 18.01 5.46
N LEU A 72 3.98 16.77 5.13
CA LEU A 72 3.60 15.61 5.95
C LEU A 72 4.78 14.88 6.60
N ALA A 73 5.99 14.95 6.04
CA ALA A 73 7.14 14.16 6.48
C ALA A 73 7.48 14.37 7.97
N ARG A 74 7.33 15.58 8.49
CA ARG A 74 7.60 15.89 9.91
C ARG A 74 6.73 15.13 10.90
N PHE A 75 5.59 14.62 10.47
CA PHE A 75 4.63 13.86 11.28
C PHE A 75 4.76 12.36 11.11
N ALA A 76 5.56 11.91 10.13
CA ALA A 76 5.67 10.52 9.75
C ALA A 76 6.84 9.84 10.46
N ASP A 77 6.60 8.64 10.98
CA ASP A 77 7.67 7.72 11.35
C ASP A 77 8.22 7.03 10.09
N TYR A 78 7.38 6.81 9.09
CA TYR A 78 7.78 6.38 7.74
C TYR A 78 6.80 6.89 6.68
N LEU A 79 7.26 7.00 5.43
CA LEU A 79 6.44 7.36 4.29
C LEU A 79 6.24 6.17 3.35
N VAL A 80 5.07 6.10 2.72
CA VAL A 80 4.80 5.16 1.63
C VAL A 80 4.47 5.93 0.37
N VAL A 81 5.26 5.75 -0.68
CA VAL A 81 4.99 6.30 -2.02
C VAL A 81 4.11 5.32 -2.79
N ASN A 82 2.85 5.69 -3.01
CA ASN A 82 1.85 4.82 -3.63
C ASN A 82 1.65 5.17 -5.11
N VAL A 83 2.31 4.42 -5.97
CA VAL A 83 2.22 4.54 -7.43
C VAL A 83 1.36 3.43 -8.06
N SER A 84 0.65 2.65 -7.25
CA SER A 84 0.05 1.37 -7.67
C SER A 84 -1.48 1.37 -7.75
N SER A 85 -2.17 2.50 -7.48
CA SER A 85 -3.63 2.54 -7.54
C SER A 85 -4.15 2.45 -8.98
N PRO A 86 -5.08 1.53 -9.30
CA PRO A 86 -5.70 1.47 -10.62
C PRO A 86 -6.76 2.55 -10.83
N ASN A 87 -7.06 3.33 -9.79
CA ASN A 87 -8.19 4.27 -9.76
C ASN A 87 -7.79 5.71 -10.05
N THR A 88 -6.52 5.94 -10.41
CA THR A 88 -5.96 7.23 -10.82
C THR A 88 -5.31 7.06 -12.18
N PRO A 89 -5.78 7.76 -13.23
CA PRO A 89 -5.23 7.60 -14.58
C PRO A 89 -3.72 7.83 -14.64
N GLY A 90 -3.00 6.99 -15.38
CA GLY A 90 -1.56 7.07 -15.61
C GLY A 90 -0.68 6.76 -14.38
N LEU A 91 -1.28 6.53 -13.20
CA LEU A 91 -0.49 6.31 -11.99
C LEU A 91 0.33 5.02 -12.04
N ARG A 92 -0.23 3.95 -12.61
CA ARG A 92 0.47 2.66 -12.70
C ARG A 92 1.64 2.66 -13.68
N ASP A 93 1.59 3.53 -14.68
CA ASP A 93 2.69 3.69 -15.63
C ASP A 93 3.95 4.24 -14.92
N LEU A 94 3.75 4.93 -13.78
CA LEU A 94 4.83 5.43 -12.95
C LEU A 94 5.54 4.34 -12.12
N GLN A 95 5.12 3.07 -12.19
CA GLN A 95 5.81 1.96 -11.53
C GLN A 95 7.02 1.44 -12.32
N ALA A 96 7.15 1.76 -13.61
CA ALA A 96 8.37 1.49 -14.35
C ALA A 96 9.54 2.28 -13.74
N VAL A 97 10.74 1.69 -13.72
CA VAL A 97 11.92 2.24 -13.02
C VAL A 97 12.25 3.67 -13.47
N GLU A 98 12.18 3.94 -14.76
CA GLU A 98 12.52 5.25 -15.34
C GLU A 98 11.67 6.40 -14.77
N PRO A 99 10.32 6.36 -14.79
CA PRO A 99 9.51 7.41 -14.19
C PRO A 99 9.44 7.32 -12.65
N LEU A 100 9.68 6.14 -12.05
CA LEU A 100 9.62 5.94 -10.60
C LEU A 100 10.82 6.56 -9.88
N ARG A 101 12.01 6.44 -10.46
CA ARG A 101 13.27 6.94 -9.90
C ARG A 101 13.21 8.41 -9.45
N PRO A 102 12.86 9.38 -10.31
CA PRO A 102 12.81 10.79 -9.91
C PRO A 102 11.76 11.06 -8.83
N ILE A 103 10.65 10.30 -8.78
CA ILE A 103 9.64 10.42 -7.73
C ILE A 103 10.23 10.00 -6.38
N LEU A 104 10.83 8.81 -6.32
CA LEU A 104 11.38 8.26 -5.06
C LEU A 104 12.56 9.09 -4.56
N ALA A 105 13.48 9.49 -5.44
CA ALA A 105 14.58 10.38 -5.11
C ALA A 105 14.06 11.73 -4.60
N GLY A 106 13.10 12.33 -5.31
CA GLY A 106 12.51 13.62 -4.93
C GLY A 106 11.78 13.57 -3.58
N VAL A 107 11.09 12.47 -3.26
CA VAL A 107 10.45 12.26 -1.95
C VAL A 107 11.50 12.10 -0.86
N ARG A 108 12.56 11.32 -1.09
CA ARG A 108 13.65 11.12 -0.13
C ARG A 108 14.32 12.44 0.22
N ASP A 109 14.74 13.17 -0.79
CA ASP A 109 15.48 14.42 -0.62
C ASP A 109 14.59 15.49 0.05
N GLU A 110 13.33 15.63 -0.38
CA GLU A 110 12.38 16.56 0.25
C GLU A 110 12.04 16.18 1.69
N ALA A 111 11.98 14.89 2.03
CA ALA A 111 11.74 14.45 3.40
C ALA A 111 12.92 14.80 4.31
N ALA A 112 14.15 14.61 3.85
CA ALA A 112 15.35 15.00 4.57
C ALA A 112 15.43 16.53 4.77
N ASP A 113 15.17 17.30 3.73
CA ASP A 113 15.16 18.77 3.77
C ASP A 113 14.10 19.31 4.75
N ALA A 114 12.89 18.75 4.71
CA ALA A 114 11.76 19.20 5.54
C ALA A 114 11.89 18.83 7.02
N THR A 115 12.68 17.79 7.35
CA THR A 115 12.75 17.26 8.73
C THR A 115 14.11 17.36 9.39
N GLY A 116 15.17 17.58 8.64
CA GLY A 116 16.56 17.52 9.12
C GLY A 116 17.00 16.09 9.54
N ARG A 117 16.24 15.05 9.18
CA ARG A 117 16.54 13.65 9.49
C ARG A 117 16.23 12.75 8.31
N GLU A 118 16.80 11.55 8.33
CA GLU A 118 16.43 10.49 7.42
C GLU A 118 15.05 9.93 7.81
N VAL A 119 14.07 9.99 6.88
CA VAL A 119 12.74 9.42 7.05
C VAL A 119 12.66 8.13 6.25
N PRO A 120 12.35 6.97 6.87
CA PRO A 120 12.19 5.72 6.15
C PRO A 120 11.11 5.82 5.06
N ILE A 121 11.43 5.42 3.83
CA ILE A 121 10.52 5.48 2.68
C ILE A 121 10.33 4.09 2.10
N LEU A 122 9.06 3.69 1.91
CA LEU A 122 8.69 2.48 1.21
C LEU A 122 7.94 2.82 -0.08
N VAL A 123 8.09 1.99 -1.10
CA VAL A 123 7.28 2.08 -2.32
C VAL A 123 6.16 1.02 -2.31
N LYS A 124 4.93 1.42 -2.67
CA LYS A 124 3.79 0.49 -2.77
C LYS A 124 3.50 0.13 -4.21
N ILE A 125 3.58 -1.18 -4.51
CA ILE A 125 3.46 -1.75 -5.85
C ILE A 125 2.14 -2.48 -6.09
N ALA A 126 1.77 -2.66 -7.36
CA ALA A 126 0.61 -3.44 -7.80
C ALA A 126 0.95 -4.93 -7.92
N PRO A 127 -0.04 -5.84 -7.72
CA PRO A 127 0.16 -7.27 -7.94
C PRO A 127 0.28 -7.64 -9.42
N ASP A 128 -0.17 -6.74 -10.30
CA ASP A 128 -0.25 -6.97 -11.75
C ASP A 128 1.08 -6.69 -12.49
N LEU A 129 2.12 -6.25 -11.77
CA LEU A 129 3.47 -6.12 -12.33
C LEU A 129 4.02 -7.50 -12.70
N ALA A 130 4.79 -7.55 -13.80
CA ALA A 130 5.58 -8.72 -14.14
C ALA A 130 6.70 -8.94 -13.09
N ASP A 131 7.17 -10.17 -12.97
CA ASP A 131 8.19 -10.51 -11.96
C ASP A 131 9.51 -9.74 -12.19
N ASP A 132 9.91 -9.55 -13.44
CA ASP A 132 11.08 -8.75 -13.80
C ASP A 132 10.92 -7.27 -13.39
N ASP A 133 9.73 -6.71 -13.51
CA ASP A 133 9.44 -5.33 -13.07
C ASP A 133 9.50 -5.21 -11.54
N ILE A 134 9.02 -6.24 -10.82
CA ILE A 134 9.13 -6.29 -9.36
C ILE A 134 10.59 -6.35 -8.93
N ALA A 135 11.41 -7.18 -9.58
CA ALA A 135 12.84 -7.26 -9.34
C ALA A 135 13.55 -5.93 -9.64
N ALA A 136 13.17 -5.26 -10.73
CA ALA A 136 13.71 -3.95 -11.08
C ALA A 136 13.35 -2.87 -10.03
N VAL A 137 12.13 -2.88 -9.49
CA VAL A 137 11.73 -1.98 -8.38
C VAL A 137 12.52 -2.30 -7.12
N ALA A 138 12.74 -3.58 -6.80
CA ALA A 138 13.57 -4.00 -5.66
C ALA A 138 15.03 -3.50 -5.80
N GLY A 139 15.61 -3.61 -6.98
CA GLY A 139 16.93 -3.05 -7.30
C GLY A 139 16.99 -1.54 -7.09
N LEU A 140 15.95 -0.80 -7.56
CA LEU A 140 15.85 0.64 -7.37
C LEU A 140 15.74 1.04 -5.88
N VAL A 141 15.02 0.26 -5.07
CA VAL A 141 14.93 0.46 -3.61
C VAL A 141 16.31 0.35 -2.97
N GLY A 142 17.09 -0.65 -3.35
CA GLY A 142 18.48 -0.82 -2.88
C GLY A 142 19.38 0.35 -3.32
N GLU A 143 19.35 0.69 -4.62
CA GLU A 143 20.15 1.78 -5.19
C GLU A 143 19.90 3.14 -4.53
N LEU A 144 18.63 3.47 -4.27
CA LEU A 144 18.25 4.73 -3.62
C LEU A 144 18.36 4.69 -2.09
N GLY A 145 18.75 3.57 -1.48
CA GLY A 145 18.82 3.42 -0.03
C GLY A 145 17.47 3.53 0.68
N LEU A 146 16.36 3.16 0.00
CA LEU A 146 15.03 3.24 0.62
C LEU A 146 14.80 2.13 1.64
N ALA A 147 13.84 2.34 2.53
CA ALA A 147 13.55 1.41 3.63
C ALA A 147 12.91 0.09 3.15
N GLY A 148 12.18 0.07 2.02
CA GLY A 148 11.60 -1.18 1.54
C GLY A 148 10.38 -1.03 0.64
N VAL A 149 9.54 -2.09 0.64
CA VAL A 149 8.39 -2.24 -0.27
C VAL A 149 7.12 -2.62 0.48
N VAL A 150 5.98 -2.07 0.06
CA VAL A 150 4.64 -2.52 0.44
C VAL A 150 4.02 -3.29 -0.72
N ALA A 151 3.76 -4.57 -0.56
CA ALA A 151 3.26 -5.46 -1.59
C ALA A 151 2.06 -6.29 -1.08
N THR A 152 0.86 -6.12 -1.67
CA THR A 152 0.54 -5.42 -2.91
C THR A 152 -0.69 -4.50 -2.76
N ASN A 153 -0.95 -3.68 -3.80
CA ASN A 153 -2.23 -3.00 -3.96
C ASN A 153 -3.31 -3.99 -4.47
N THR A 154 -4.43 -3.48 -4.94
CA THR A 154 -5.53 -4.25 -5.58
C THR A 154 -5.16 -4.64 -7.01
N THR A 155 -5.78 -5.71 -7.55
CA THR A 155 -5.61 -6.15 -8.95
C THR A 155 -6.69 -5.60 -9.87
N ILE A 156 -6.39 -5.52 -11.15
CA ILE A 156 -7.38 -5.25 -12.21
C ILE A 156 -7.91 -6.53 -12.86
N THR A 157 -7.29 -7.69 -12.60
CA THR A 157 -7.81 -8.97 -13.10
C THR A 157 -9.13 -9.33 -12.43
N ARG A 158 -9.94 -10.14 -13.07
CA ARG A 158 -11.23 -10.63 -12.58
C ARG A 158 -11.30 -12.16 -12.53
N ASP A 159 -10.13 -12.80 -12.70
CA ASP A 159 -10.05 -14.25 -12.74
C ASP A 159 -10.29 -14.88 -11.37
N GLY A 160 -10.76 -16.12 -11.37
CA GLY A 160 -10.93 -16.92 -10.16
C GLY A 160 -12.11 -16.53 -9.27
N LEU A 161 -13.01 -15.65 -9.73
CA LEU A 161 -14.22 -15.29 -9.02
C LEU A 161 -15.34 -16.32 -9.21
N ARG A 162 -16.13 -16.55 -8.15
CA ARG A 162 -17.36 -17.37 -8.18
C ARG A 162 -18.59 -16.55 -8.54
N THR A 163 -18.55 -15.24 -8.30
CA THR A 163 -19.58 -14.29 -8.71
C THR A 163 -19.73 -14.32 -10.24
N ASP A 164 -20.97 -14.27 -10.72
CA ASP A 164 -21.26 -14.33 -12.17
C ASP A 164 -20.50 -13.27 -12.94
N ALA A 165 -19.91 -13.66 -14.07
CA ALA A 165 -19.04 -12.78 -14.86
C ALA A 165 -19.76 -11.51 -15.35
N ARG A 166 -21.07 -11.59 -15.68
CA ARG A 166 -21.85 -10.44 -16.11
C ARG A 166 -22.09 -9.47 -14.98
N GLU A 167 -22.31 -9.99 -13.75
CA GLU A 167 -22.44 -9.14 -12.55
C GLU A 167 -21.12 -8.40 -12.30
N VAL A 168 -19.99 -9.09 -12.38
CA VAL A 168 -18.66 -8.48 -12.19
C VAL A 168 -18.37 -7.44 -13.26
N GLU A 169 -18.67 -7.73 -14.53
CA GLU A 169 -18.48 -6.81 -15.66
C GLU A 169 -19.34 -5.56 -15.52
N ALA A 170 -20.58 -5.69 -15.05
CA ALA A 170 -21.49 -4.57 -14.82
C ALA A 170 -20.98 -3.58 -13.76
N LEU A 171 -20.08 -4.00 -12.87
CA LEU A 171 -19.42 -3.10 -11.91
C LEU A 171 -18.43 -2.14 -12.59
N GLY A 172 -17.93 -2.47 -13.77
CA GLY A 172 -16.96 -1.67 -14.51
C GLY A 172 -15.57 -1.65 -13.87
N ALA A 173 -14.80 -0.59 -14.20
CA ALA A 173 -13.43 -0.43 -13.74
C ALA A 173 -13.31 -0.27 -12.22
N GLY A 174 -12.18 -0.73 -11.67
CA GLY A 174 -11.86 -0.64 -10.25
C GLY A 174 -10.82 -1.68 -9.83
N GLY A 175 -10.24 -1.53 -8.66
CA GLY A 175 -9.33 -2.51 -8.08
C GLY A 175 -10.09 -3.60 -7.33
N LEU A 176 -9.78 -4.86 -7.59
CA LEU A 176 -10.32 -6.02 -6.89
C LEU A 176 -9.40 -6.40 -5.73
N SER A 177 -9.98 -6.68 -4.57
CA SER A 177 -9.27 -7.09 -3.35
C SER A 177 -10.03 -8.18 -2.61
N GLY A 178 -9.34 -8.89 -1.72
CA GLY A 178 -9.87 -10.00 -0.94
C GLY A 178 -9.07 -11.29 -1.15
N PRO A 179 -9.63 -12.47 -0.80
CA PRO A 179 -8.92 -13.75 -0.88
C PRO A 179 -8.33 -14.06 -2.26
N VAL A 180 -8.91 -13.55 -3.33
CA VAL A 180 -8.41 -13.68 -4.72
C VAL A 180 -6.95 -13.20 -4.89
N LEU A 181 -6.49 -12.28 -4.06
CA LEU A 181 -5.10 -11.78 -4.08
C LEU A 181 -4.10 -12.66 -3.33
N ARG A 182 -4.57 -13.64 -2.53
CA ARG A 182 -3.71 -14.36 -1.58
C ARG A 182 -2.49 -14.99 -2.25
N THR A 183 -2.70 -15.76 -3.31
CA THR A 183 -1.62 -16.47 -4.02
C THR A 183 -0.61 -15.49 -4.59
N ARG A 184 -1.07 -14.52 -5.40
CA ARG A 184 -0.16 -13.57 -6.04
C ARG A 184 0.60 -12.71 -5.04
N ALA A 185 -0.03 -12.28 -3.95
CA ALA A 185 0.64 -11.50 -2.93
C ALA A 185 1.73 -12.30 -2.17
N VAL A 186 1.56 -13.63 -2.01
CA VAL A 186 2.61 -14.53 -1.48
C VAL A 186 3.75 -14.71 -2.48
N GLU A 187 3.46 -14.89 -3.76
CA GLU A 187 4.49 -14.98 -4.81
C GLU A 187 5.35 -13.72 -4.84
N VAL A 188 4.72 -12.55 -4.84
CA VAL A 188 5.41 -11.25 -4.81
C VAL A 188 6.25 -11.09 -3.54
N LEU A 189 5.75 -11.51 -2.38
CA LEU A 189 6.53 -11.50 -1.14
C LEU A 189 7.80 -12.35 -1.24
N ARG A 190 7.69 -13.57 -1.77
CA ARG A 190 8.84 -14.47 -1.96
C ARG A 190 9.86 -13.87 -2.92
N LEU A 191 9.40 -13.32 -4.04
CA LEU A 191 10.26 -12.66 -5.02
C LEU A 191 10.99 -11.47 -4.39
N LEU A 192 10.29 -10.59 -3.69
CA LEU A 192 10.91 -9.47 -3.00
C LEU A 192 11.95 -9.91 -1.97
N ARG A 193 11.73 -11.03 -1.26
CA ARG A 193 12.72 -11.57 -0.31
C ARG A 193 13.95 -12.19 -0.96
N THR A 194 13.85 -12.56 -2.23
CA THR A 194 15.02 -12.99 -3.03
C THR A 194 15.81 -11.79 -3.53
N GLU A 195 15.14 -10.70 -3.89
CA GLU A 195 15.75 -9.54 -4.55
C GLU A 195 16.23 -8.44 -3.57
N LEU A 196 15.60 -8.33 -2.40
CA LEU A 196 15.92 -7.30 -1.40
C LEU A 196 16.91 -7.83 -0.33
N ASP A 197 17.80 -6.96 0.10
CA ASP A 197 18.62 -7.20 1.28
C ASP A 197 17.72 -7.46 2.52
N ARG A 198 18.26 -8.25 3.46
CA ARG A 198 17.52 -8.69 4.66
C ARG A 198 17.11 -7.54 5.59
N ASP A 199 17.83 -6.44 5.57
CA ASP A 199 17.56 -5.23 6.35
C ASP A 199 16.46 -4.35 5.73
N ARG A 200 16.02 -4.64 4.51
CA ARG A 200 14.94 -3.92 3.85
C ARG A 200 13.57 -4.45 4.30
N THR A 201 12.70 -3.53 4.68
CA THR A 201 11.35 -3.86 5.15
C THR A 201 10.44 -4.31 4.01
N VAL A 202 9.74 -5.43 4.18
CA VAL A 202 8.63 -5.83 3.31
C VAL A 202 7.33 -5.88 4.11
N ILE A 203 6.38 -5.02 3.74
CA ILE A 203 5.02 -5.05 4.29
C ILE A 203 4.14 -5.83 3.33
N SER A 204 3.67 -7.01 3.75
CA SER A 204 2.84 -7.88 2.90
C SER A 204 1.36 -7.54 3.02
N VAL A 205 0.70 -7.33 1.87
CA VAL A 205 -0.72 -6.94 1.77
C VAL A 205 -1.42 -7.72 0.66
N GLY A 206 -2.64 -8.17 0.90
CA GLY A 206 -3.50 -8.80 -0.11
C GLY A 206 -3.92 -10.21 0.27
N GLY A 207 -5.22 -10.44 0.40
CA GLY A 207 -5.80 -11.73 0.71
C GLY A 207 -5.61 -12.23 2.14
N VAL A 208 -5.24 -11.37 3.07
CA VAL A 208 -5.10 -11.70 4.49
C VAL A 208 -6.47 -11.61 5.15
N ASP A 209 -6.95 -12.69 5.75
CA ASP A 209 -8.23 -12.73 6.46
C ASP A 209 -8.21 -13.48 7.82
N SER A 210 -7.07 -14.06 8.20
CA SER A 210 -6.91 -14.85 9.43
C SER A 210 -5.54 -14.67 10.08
N ALA A 211 -5.38 -15.12 11.33
CA ALA A 211 -4.09 -15.21 12.00
C ALA A 211 -3.12 -16.13 11.25
N ALA A 212 -3.59 -17.26 10.74
CA ALA A 212 -2.78 -18.18 9.95
C ALA A 212 -2.21 -17.53 8.67
N ASP A 213 -2.96 -16.63 8.00
CA ASP A 213 -2.41 -15.86 6.87
C ASP A 213 -1.30 -14.92 7.33
N VAL A 214 -1.45 -14.29 8.50
CA VAL A 214 -0.42 -13.42 9.06
C VAL A 214 0.84 -14.21 9.39
N GLU A 215 0.73 -15.32 10.14
CA GLU A 215 1.85 -16.22 10.48
C GLU A 215 2.57 -16.71 9.22
N HIS A 216 1.81 -17.14 8.23
CA HIS A 216 2.37 -17.58 6.95
C HIS A 216 3.18 -16.48 6.25
N ARG A 217 2.69 -15.23 6.26
CA ARG A 217 3.44 -14.10 5.67
C ARG A 217 4.72 -13.78 6.44
N LEU A 218 4.64 -13.78 7.78
CA LEU A 218 5.80 -13.57 8.64
C LEU A 218 6.84 -14.68 8.46
N SER A 219 6.41 -15.95 8.39
CA SER A 219 7.32 -17.09 8.13
C SER A 219 8.01 -17.05 6.76
N LEU A 220 7.42 -16.36 5.79
CA LEU A 220 8.01 -16.10 4.46
C LEU A 220 8.91 -14.85 4.45
N GLY A 221 9.07 -14.18 5.59
CA GLY A 221 9.96 -13.03 5.74
C GLY A 221 9.30 -11.67 5.57
N ALA A 222 7.96 -11.55 5.63
CA ALA A 222 7.34 -10.24 5.81
C ALA A 222 7.69 -9.68 7.19
N ASP A 223 8.01 -8.40 7.28
CA ASP A 223 8.25 -7.71 8.56
C ASP A 223 6.95 -7.25 9.19
N LEU A 224 6.01 -6.84 8.35
CA LEU A 224 4.66 -6.41 8.75
C LEU A 224 3.62 -6.95 7.78
N VAL A 225 2.37 -7.05 8.26
CA VAL A 225 1.23 -7.50 7.46
C VAL A 225 0.11 -6.48 7.54
N GLN A 226 -0.50 -6.18 6.39
CA GLN A 226 -1.68 -5.32 6.30
C GLN A 226 -2.87 -6.07 5.72
N ALA A 227 -4.08 -5.70 6.15
CA ALA A 227 -5.33 -6.19 5.62
C ALA A 227 -6.36 -5.06 5.49
N TYR A 228 -7.30 -5.21 4.56
CA TYR A 228 -8.40 -4.25 4.38
C TYR A 228 -9.74 -4.96 4.19
N THR A 229 -9.85 -5.86 3.21
CA THR A 229 -11.12 -6.50 2.83
C THR A 229 -11.72 -7.30 3.98
N ALA A 230 -10.91 -8.06 4.70
CA ALA A 230 -11.37 -8.81 5.89
C ALA A 230 -11.95 -7.86 6.94
N PHE A 231 -11.29 -6.75 7.23
CA PHE A 231 -11.81 -5.74 8.15
C PHE A 231 -13.19 -5.20 7.74
N VAL A 232 -13.43 -4.98 6.43
CA VAL A 232 -14.74 -4.53 5.91
C VAL A 232 -15.82 -5.58 6.10
N TYR A 233 -15.50 -6.89 6.00
CA TYR A 233 -16.44 -7.99 6.18
C TYR A 233 -16.68 -8.33 7.64
N GLU A 234 -15.63 -8.36 8.46
CA GLU A 234 -15.63 -8.84 9.84
C GLU A 234 -15.89 -7.73 10.89
N GLY A 235 -15.73 -6.48 10.48
CA GLY A 235 -15.94 -5.31 11.34
C GLY A 235 -14.72 -4.93 12.20
N PRO A 236 -14.88 -3.88 13.04
CA PRO A 236 -13.77 -3.22 13.74
C PRO A 236 -13.07 -4.07 14.81
N GLN A 237 -13.71 -5.13 15.30
CA GLN A 237 -13.11 -6.03 16.29
C GLN A 237 -12.18 -7.09 15.66
N TRP A 238 -12.19 -7.24 14.32
CA TRP A 238 -11.42 -8.27 13.63
C TRP A 238 -9.91 -8.19 13.89
N PRO A 239 -9.24 -7.02 13.86
CA PRO A 239 -7.80 -6.97 14.17
C PRO A 239 -7.46 -7.47 15.56
N GLY A 240 -8.29 -7.14 16.54
CA GLY A 240 -8.11 -7.63 17.92
C GLY A 240 -8.24 -9.15 18.04
N ARG A 241 -9.19 -9.76 17.31
CA ARG A 241 -9.30 -11.23 17.25
C ARG A 241 -8.06 -11.87 16.63
N VAL A 242 -7.59 -11.34 15.48
CA VAL A 242 -6.36 -11.85 14.85
C VAL A 242 -5.16 -11.77 15.79
N LEU A 243 -4.99 -10.65 16.48
CA LEU A 243 -3.88 -10.50 17.45
C LEU A 243 -4.01 -11.47 18.64
N ALA A 244 -5.22 -11.72 19.12
CA ALA A 244 -5.45 -12.70 20.20
C ALA A 244 -5.12 -14.13 19.75
N ASP A 245 -5.49 -14.50 18.52
CA ASP A 245 -5.21 -15.82 17.95
C ASP A 245 -3.70 -16.03 17.75
N LEU A 246 -2.98 -15.02 17.24
CA LEU A 246 -1.51 -15.03 17.12
C LEU A 246 -0.84 -15.25 18.47
N ALA A 247 -1.26 -14.51 19.51
CA ALA A 247 -0.70 -14.65 20.85
C ALA A 247 -1.03 -16.00 21.52
N ALA A 248 -2.10 -16.67 21.09
CA ALA A 248 -2.44 -18.02 21.54
C ALA A 248 -1.56 -19.09 20.86
N GLY A 249 -1.27 -18.93 19.57
CA GLY A 249 -0.39 -19.83 18.79
C GLY A 249 1.06 -19.83 19.27
N GLU A 250 1.58 -18.68 19.72
CA GLU A 250 2.93 -18.57 20.30
C GLU A 250 3.10 -19.32 21.65
N ARG A 251 2.00 -19.70 22.28
CA ARG A 251 1.99 -20.39 23.61
C ARG A 251 1.79 -21.91 23.51
N SER A 252 1.57 -22.45 22.32
CA SER A 252 1.37 -23.87 22.06
C SER A 252 2.60 -24.50 21.41
#